data_d6090f77c9bac18e632e0cdca29d2261
#
_entry.id   d6090f77c9bac18e632e0cdca29d2261
#
_cell.length_a   1.000
_cell.length_b   1.000
_cell.length_c   1.000
_cell.angle_alpha   90.00
_cell.angle_beta   90.00
_cell.angle_gamma   90.00
#
_symmetry.space_group_name_H-M   'P 1'
#
loop_
_entity.id
_entity.type
_entity.pdbx_description
1 polymer ?
#
loop_
_entity_poly.entity_id
_entity_poly.type
_entity_poly.pdbx_seq_one_letter_code
_entity_poly.pdbx_strand_id
1 'polypeptide(L)'
;MNTTKGRNVVVVGTQWGDEGKGKLVDWLTESAQGVVRFQGGHNAGHTLVINGVKTALHLIPSGIMRAGVKCYIGNGVVLSCAKLFEEIEGLERAGVEVRPRLRISEACPLILPFHVALDLAREAAREQGGNARIGTTGRGIGPAYEDKIARRALRVQDLKYPERFAAKLRDLLDLHNHVLATYLESARFEFGAVLDPYLVDGRVQFDAVFDEAMRHAELLKPMMADVSRELNEAHAKGANLLFEGAQGTLLDVDHGTYPYVTSSNCVAGNAAAGAGVGPGMLHYVLGITKAYCTRVGGGPFPTELDWETPGTPGYHMSTVGAEKGVTTGRSRRCGWFDAALLKRSAQVNGLSGLCITKLDVLDGLSELSLCTGYDMDGQLLDILPMGAEDIERCKPIYEVMEGWTQSTVGVTQYDRLPIAARLYLQRIEHVTGVPIHMVSTSPDRDHTIMMRHPYLAD
;
A
#
# COMPACT_ATOMS: atom_id res chain seq x y z
N MET A 1 35.24 -6.78 17.30
CA MET A 1 34.95 -5.80 16.22
C MET A 1 33.55 -5.28 16.46
N ASN A 2 33.37 -4.03 16.89
CA ASN A 2 32.08 -3.38 16.95
C ASN A 2 31.62 -3.09 15.52
N THR A 3 30.97 -4.07 14.87
CA THR A 3 30.23 -3.76 13.64
C THR A 3 29.04 -2.90 14.05
N THR A 4 29.02 -1.65 13.65
CA THR A 4 27.82 -0.81 13.77
C THR A 4 26.69 -1.56 13.08
N LYS A 5 25.65 -1.91 13.84
CA LYS A 5 24.44 -2.51 13.26
C LYS A 5 23.83 -1.54 12.24
N GLY A 6 23.31 -2.07 11.16
CA GLY A 6 22.61 -1.26 10.17
C GLY A 6 21.42 -0.51 10.78
N ARG A 7 21.00 0.58 10.14
CA ARG A 7 19.77 1.30 10.51
C ARG A 7 18.66 0.91 9.53
N ASN A 8 17.54 0.48 10.04
CA ASN A 8 16.41 0.07 9.21
C ASN A 8 15.34 1.16 9.18
N VAL A 9 14.72 1.32 8.01
CA VAL A 9 13.68 2.32 7.76
C VAL A 9 12.40 1.61 7.33
N VAL A 10 11.26 2.00 7.92
CA VAL A 10 9.93 1.58 7.52
C VAL A 10 9.25 2.75 6.81
N VAL A 11 8.72 2.52 5.61
CA VAL A 11 7.96 3.50 4.85
C VAL A 11 6.50 3.09 4.82
N VAL A 12 5.63 3.94 5.35
CA VAL A 12 4.17 3.73 5.38
C VAL A 12 3.43 4.92 4.79
N GLY A 13 2.28 4.67 4.16
CA GLY A 13 1.33 5.73 3.82
C GLY A 13 0.52 6.11 5.05
N THR A 14 0.27 7.40 5.24
CA THR A 14 -0.43 7.91 6.43
C THR A 14 -1.91 8.20 6.20
N GLN A 15 -2.36 8.16 4.95
CA GLN A 15 -3.73 8.49 4.54
C GLN A 15 -4.42 7.23 3.95
N TRP A 16 -5.19 7.36 2.87
CA TRP A 16 -5.88 6.24 2.20
C TRP A 16 -5.09 5.63 1.03
N GLY A 17 -3.76 5.61 1.09
CA GLY A 17 -2.92 5.14 0.00
C GLY A 17 -2.69 6.21 -1.08
N ASP A 18 -1.94 5.83 -2.11
CA ASP A 18 -1.61 6.71 -3.24
C ASP A 18 -0.86 8.01 -2.86
N GLU A 19 -0.18 8.02 -1.70
CA GLU A 19 0.59 9.18 -1.22
C GLU A 19 1.88 9.43 -2.00
N GLY A 20 2.19 8.61 -3.02
CA GLY A 20 3.41 8.76 -3.82
C GLY A 20 4.65 8.07 -3.22
N LYS A 21 4.44 6.98 -2.46
CA LYS A 21 5.51 6.20 -1.80
C LYS A 21 6.61 5.73 -2.75
N GLY A 22 6.26 5.34 -3.99
CA GLY A 22 7.21 4.74 -4.93
C GLY A 22 8.45 5.58 -5.17
N LYS A 23 8.30 6.89 -5.42
CA LYS A 23 9.42 7.84 -5.60
C LYS A 23 10.38 7.82 -4.42
N LEU A 24 9.84 7.88 -3.19
CA LEU A 24 10.62 7.98 -1.97
C LEU A 24 11.30 6.64 -1.62
N VAL A 25 10.61 5.52 -1.86
CA VAL A 25 11.20 4.18 -1.69
C VAL A 25 12.37 3.99 -2.66
N ASP A 26 12.22 4.38 -3.93
CA ASP A 26 13.32 4.32 -4.89
C ASP A 26 14.51 5.18 -4.44
N TRP A 27 14.24 6.40 -3.99
CA TRP A 27 15.28 7.29 -3.48
C TRP A 27 15.99 6.71 -2.25
N LEU A 28 15.25 6.22 -1.24
CA LEU A 28 15.80 5.62 -0.02
C LEU A 28 16.57 4.32 -0.28
N THR A 29 16.24 3.63 -1.36
CA THR A 29 16.92 2.38 -1.75
C THR A 29 18.40 2.60 -2.07
N GLU A 30 18.85 3.83 -2.36
CA GLU A 30 20.28 4.13 -2.54
C GLU A 30 21.11 3.81 -1.30
N SER A 31 20.53 3.94 -0.13
CA SER A 31 21.19 3.68 1.15
C SER A 31 20.84 2.31 1.75
N ALA A 32 20.09 1.47 1.05
CA ALA A 32 19.64 0.16 1.51
C ALA A 32 20.33 -0.99 0.77
N GLN A 33 20.68 -2.05 1.48
CA GLN A 33 21.17 -3.30 0.91
C GLN A 33 20.06 -4.32 0.68
N GLY A 34 18.87 -4.10 1.29
CA GLY A 34 17.71 -4.94 1.11
C GLY A 34 16.39 -4.16 1.21
N VAL A 35 15.41 -4.51 0.37
CA VAL A 35 14.06 -3.95 0.39
C VAL A 35 13.04 -5.06 0.60
N VAL A 36 12.10 -4.85 1.54
CA VAL A 36 11.18 -5.87 2.04
C VAL A 36 9.74 -5.42 1.87
N ARG A 37 8.93 -6.16 1.12
CA ARG A 37 7.47 -6.06 1.14
C ARG A 37 6.94 -6.94 2.26
N PHE A 38 6.13 -6.39 3.15
CA PHE A 38 5.70 -7.09 4.36
C PHE A 38 4.18 -7.30 4.46
N GLN A 39 3.37 -6.76 3.56
CA GLN A 39 1.91 -6.92 3.56
C GLN A 39 1.29 -6.63 2.19
N GLY A 40 -0.03 -6.90 2.07
CA GLY A 40 -0.79 -6.73 0.84
C GLY A 40 -0.55 -7.89 -0.13
N GLY A 41 -0.75 -7.63 -1.38
CA GLY A 41 -0.53 -8.53 -2.50
C GLY A 41 -0.32 -7.71 -3.77
N HIS A 42 -0.72 -8.26 -4.92
CA HIS A 42 -0.63 -7.55 -6.20
C HIS A 42 -1.71 -6.47 -6.40
N ASN A 43 -2.47 -6.12 -5.35
CA ASN A 43 -3.34 -4.95 -5.32
C ASN A 43 -2.57 -3.63 -5.10
N ALA A 44 -1.31 -3.68 -4.71
CA ALA A 44 -0.45 -2.49 -4.69
C ALA A 44 -0.06 -2.08 -6.11
N GLY A 45 0.27 -0.80 -6.29
CA GLY A 45 0.79 -0.26 -7.55
C GLY A 45 1.82 0.82 -7.23
N HIS A 46 3.10 0.46 -7.24
CA HIS A 46 4.21 1.39 -7.06
C HIS A 46 4.78 1.75 -8.43
N THR A 47 4.48 2.95 -8.91
CA THR A 47 5.03 3.43 -10.16
C THR A 47 6.37 4.10 -9.91
N LEU A 48 7.38 3.62 -10.59
CA LEU A 48 8.72 4.18 -10.64
C LEU A 48 8.98 4.79 -12.01
N VAL A 49 9.76 5.86 -12.03
CA VAL A 49 10.23 6.45 -13.28
C VAL A 49 11.76 6.40 -13.25
N ILE A 50 12.33 5.51 -14.07
CA ILE A 50 13.79 5.32 -14.14
C ILE A 50 14.22 5.57 -15.58
N ASN A 51 15.14 6.52 -15.78
CA ASN A 51 15.61 6.93 -17.10
C ASN A 51 14.45 7.30 -18.07
N GLY A 52 13.38 7.94 -17.53
CA GLY A 52 12.20 8.32 -18.29
C GLY A 52 11.20 7.19 -18.57
N VAL A 53 11.49 5.95 -18.20
CA VAL A 53 10.59 4.80 -18.37
C VAL A 53 9.75 4.60 -17.12
N LYS A 54 8.42 4.61 -17.28
CA LYS A 54 7.48 4.28 -16.20
C LYS A 54 7.35 2.76 -16.06
N THR A 55 7.65 2.24 -14.88
CA THR A 55 7.47 0.83 -14.51
C THR A 55 6.57 0.73 -13.30
N ALA A 56 5.49 -0.03 -13.41
CA ALA A 56 4.58 -0.30 -12.30
C ALA A 56 4.94 -1.65 -11.66
N LEU A 57 5.23 -1.64 -10.37
CA LEU A 57 5.50 -2.84 -9.57
C LEU A 57 4.29 -3.12 -8.67
N HIS A 58 3.89 -4.38 -8.57
CA HIS A 58 2.73 -4.82 -7.81
C HIS A 58 3.10 -5.72 -6.62
N LEU A 59 3.97 -6.68 -6.81
CA LEU A 59 4.44 -7.64 -5.80
C LEU A 59 5.91 -7.45 -5.46
N ILE A 60 6.74 -7.26 -6.47
CA ILE A 60 8.19 -7.17 -6.30
C ILE A 60 8.54 -5.85 -5.62
N PRO A 61 9.41 -5.88 -4.58
CA PRO A 61 9.88 -4.66 -3.94
C PRO A 61 10.57 -3.70 -4.91
N SER A 62 10.37 -2.40 -4.72
CA SER A 62 10.88 -1.34 -5.60
C SER A 62 12.41 -1.36 -5.75
N GLY A 63 13.12 -1.87 -4.75
CA GLY A 63 14.57 -2.04 -4.77
C GLY A 63 15.12 -2.93 -5.90
N ILE A 64 14.27 -3.73 -6.55
CA ILE A 64 14.66 -4.59 -7.66
C ILE A 64 15.24 -3.81 -8.84
N MET A 65 14.82 -2.55 -9.02
CA MET A 65 15.29 -1.69 -10.08
C MET A 65 16.76 -1.24 -9.90
N ARG A 66 17.34 -1.44 -8.71
CA ARG A 66 18.73 -1.07 -8.40
C ARG A 66 19.62 -2.31 -8.36
N ALA A 67 20.68 -2.29 -9.16
CA ALA A 67 21.66 -3.38 -9.17
C ALA A 67 22.25 -3.59 -7.76
N GLY A 68 22.44 -4.86 -7.38
CA GLY A 68 23.06 -5.24 -6.11
C GLY A 68 22.13 -5.20 -4.89
N VAL A 69 20.93 -4.60 -4.96
CA VAL A 69 19.97 -4.60 -3.87
C VAL A 69 19.19 -5.92 -3.84
N LYS A 70 19.14 -6.57 -2.67
CA LYS A 70 18.30 -7.75 -2.47
C LYS A 70 16.85 -7.35 -2.21
N CYS A 71 15.93 -8.12 -2.73
CA CYS A 71 14.50 -7.90 -2.57
C CYS A 71 13.84 -9.08 -1.87
N TYR A 72 12.97 -8.80 -0.91
CA TYR A 72 12.32 -9.80 -0.08
C TYR A 72 10.81 -9.64 -0.10
N ILE A 73 10.09 -10.72 -0.31
CA ILE A 73 8.65 -10.83 -0.09
C ILE A 73 8.44 -11.57 1.23
N GLY A 74 8.00 -10.83 2.26
CA GLY A 74 7.79 -11.33 3.61
C GLY A 74 6.50 -12.15 3.75
N ASN A 75 6.40 -12.91 4.84
CA ASN A 75 5.27 -13.80 5.15
C ASN A 75 3.91 -13.11 5.31
N GLY A 76 3.90 -11.79 5.45
CA GLY A 76 2.67 -11.00 5.51
C GLY A 76 2.01 -10.77 4.15
N VAL A 77 2.71 -10.99 3.04
CA VAL A 77 2.19 -10.84 1.69
C VAL A 77 1.39 -12.06 1.27
N VAL A 78 0.21 -11.87 0.66
CA VAL A 78 -0.52 -12.93 -0.04
C VAL A 78 -0.08 -12.96 -1.51
N LEU A 79 0.39 -14.11 -1.98
CA LEU A 79 1.16 -14.24 -3.19
C LEU A 79 0.35 -14.88 -4.34
N SER A 80 0.11 -14.14 -5.41
CA SER A 80 -0.31 -14.72 -6.71
C SER A 80 0.92 -15.11 -7.52
N CYS A 81 1.16 -16.40 -7.71
CA CYS A 81 2.30 -16.89 -8.50
C CYS A 81 2.23 -16.42 -9.95
N ALA A 82 1.07 -16.49 -10.58
CA ALA A 82 0.88 -16.06 -11.96
C ALA A 82 1.27 -14.57 -12.14
N LYS A 83 0.78 -13.71 -11.25
CA LYS A 83 1.11 -12.27 -11.30
C LYS A 83 2.56 -11.97 -10.95
N LEU A 84 3.17 -12.75 -10.07
CA LEU A 84 4.60 -12.64 -9.78
C LEU A 84 5.45 -12.94 -11.02
N PHE A 85 5.15 -14.04 -11.72
CA PHE A 85 5.94 -14.42 -12.91
C PHE A 85 5.70 -13.47 -14.08
N GLU A 86 4.48 -12.98 -14.28
CA GLU A 86 4.20 -11.92 -15.26
C GLU A 86 5.07 -10.67 -15.00
N GLU A 87 5.20 -10.27 -13.73
CA GLU A 87 6.00 -9.12 -13.33
C GLU A 87 7.51 -9.40 -13.47
N ILE A 88 7.99 -10.59 -13.07
CA ILE A 88 9.39 -11.01 -13.27
C ILE A 88 9.76 -10.98 -14.75
N GLU A 89 8.97 -11.62 -15.61
CA GLU A 89 9.23 -11.69 -17.05
C GLU A 89 9.21 -10.29 -17.70
N GLY A 90 8.31 -9.42 -17.26
CA GLY A 90 8.28 -8.03 -17.70
C GLY A 90 9.57 -7.28 -17.39
N LEU A 91 10.06 -7.43 -16.16
CA LEU A 91 11.31 -6.81 -15.70
C LEU A 91 12.55 -7.41 -16.39
N GLU A 92 12.61 -8.72 -16.52
CA GLU A 92 13.74 -9.39 -17.18
C GLU A 92 13.81 -9.03 -18.67
N ARG A 93 12.68 -8.89 -19.36
CA ARG A 93 12.63 -8.35 -20.73
C ARG A 93 13.14 -6.90 -20.83
N ALA A 94 12.95 -6.12 -19.76
CA ALA A 94 13.49 -4.76 -19.66
C ALA A 94 14.96 -4.72 -19.21
N GLY A 95 15.64 -5.87 -19.08
CA GLY A 95 17.06 -5.98 -18.71
C GLY A 95 17.34 -5.94 -17.22
N VAL A 96 16.31 -6.08 -16.37
CA VAL A 96 16.48 -6.09 -14.91
C VAL A 96 16.75 -7.54 -14.45
N GLU A 97 17.84 -7.74 -13.74
CA GLU A 97 18.14 -9.03 -13.11
C GLU A 97 17.24 -9.22 -11.87
N VAL A 98 16.27 -10.16 -11.92
CA VAL A 98 15.28 -10.35 -10.85
C VAL A 98 15.57 -11.60 -10.01
N ARG A 99 15.55 -12.79 -10.62
CA ARG A 99 15.56 -14.07 -9.91
C ARG A 99 16.72 -14.27 -8.93
N PRO A 100 17.97 -13.89 -9.22
CA PRO A 100 19.08 -14.05 -8.28
C PRO A 100 18.97 -13.17 -7.03
N ARG A 101 18.22 -12.05 -7.12
CA ARG A 101 18.09 -11.05 -6.07
C ARG A 101 16.77 -11.09 -5.30
N LEU A 102 15.77 -11.80 -5.82
CA LEU A 102 14.47 -11.94 -5.17
C LEU A 102 14.44 -13.14 -4.24
N ARG A 103 13.93 -12.96 -3.02
CA ARG A 103 13.67 -13.99 -2.02
C ARG A 103 12.24 -13.92 -1.55
N ILE A 104 11.59 -15.07 -1.47
CA ILE A 104 10.17 -15.19 -1.15
C ILE A 104 10.03 -16.05 0.08
N SER A 105 9.38 -15.53 1.11
CA SER A 105 9.13 -16.28 2.32
C SER A 105 8.30 -17.53 2.03
N GLU A 106 8.79 -18.67 2.51
CA GLU A 106 8.07 -19.94 2.44
C GLU A 106 6.72 -19.92 3.17
N ALA A 107 6.54 -18.98 4.10
CA ALA A 107 5.32 -18.80 4.85
C ALA A 107 4.28 -17.88 4.19
N CYS A 108 4.54 -17.32 3.00
CA CYS A 108 3.54 -16.55 2.27
C CYS A 108 2.33 -17.41 1.92
N PRO A 109 1.09 -16.97 2.22
CA PRO A 109 -0.12 -17.60 1.71
C PRO A 109 -0.24 -17.40 0.20
N LEU A 110 -0.76 -18.39 -0.50
CA LEU A 110 -1.01 -18.32 -1.93
C LEU A 110 -2.40 -17.74 -2.22
N ILE A 111 -2.49 -16.90 -3.24
CA ILE A 111 -3.76 -16.54 -3.88
C ILE A 111 -3.98 -17.55 -5.01
N LEU A 112 -5.10 -18.26 -4.94
CA LEU A 112 -5.50 -19.28 -5.90
C LEU A 112 -6.79 -18.85 -6.63
N PRO A 113 -7.16 -19.45 -7.76
CA PRO A 113 -8.31 -19.04 -8.57
C PRO A 113 -9.63 -18.92 -7.80
N PHE A 114 -9.90 -19.79 -6.84
CA PHE A 114 -11.11 -19.72 -6.02
C PHE A 114 -11.17 -18.47 -5.13
N HIS A 115 -10.02 -17.90 -4.70
CA HIS A 115 -10.00 -16.63 -3.97
C HIS A 115 -10.46 -15.47 -4.85
N VAL A 116 -10.03 -15.45 -6.12
CA VAL A 116 -10.46 -14.46 -7.10
C VAL A 116 -11.96 -14.60 -7.40
N ALA A 117 -12.42 -15.84 -7.60
CA ALA A 117 -13.84 -16.13 -7.84
C ALA A 117 -14.72 -15.65 -6.68
N LEU A 118 -14.32 -15.92 -5.43
CA LEU A 118 -15.04 -15.46 -4.23
C LEU A 118 -15.05 -13.94 -4.07
N ASP A 119 -13.95 -13.27 -4.36
CA ASP A 119 -13.85 -11.80 -4.27
C ASP A 119 -14.86 -11.15 -5.23
N LEU A 120 -14.90 -11.60 -6.47
CA LEU A 120 -15.86 -11.14 -7.48
C LEU A 120 -17.31 -11.46 -7.12
N ALA A 121 -17.58 -12.70 -6.67
CA ALA A 121 -18.91 -13.15 -6.29
C ALA A 121 -19.49 -12.33 -5.12
N ARG A 122 -18.67 -12.04 -4.11
CA ARG A 122 -19.07 -11.25 -2.94
C ARG A 122 -19.41 -9.80 -3.30
N GLU A 123 -18.61 -9.15 -4.14
CA GLU A 123 -18.91 -7.78 -4.60
C GLU A 123 -20.19 -7.73 -5.43
N ALA A 124 -20.41 -8.71 -6.32
CA ALA A 124 -21.61 -8.79 -7.13
C ALA A 124 -22.88 -9.03 -6.27
N ALA A 125 -22.80 -9.95 -5.30
CA ALA A 125 -23.91 -10.23 -4.39
C ALA A 125 -24.28 -9.02 -3.51
N ARG A 126 -23.30 -8.25 -3.04
CA ARG A 126 -23.56 -7.00 -2.28
C ARG A 126 -24.32 -5.97 -3.12
N GLU A 127 -23.89 -5.77 -4.36
CA GLU A 127 -24.51 -4.81 -5.28
C GLU A 127 -25.97 -5.20 -5.60
N GLN A 128 -26.22 -6.46 -5.90
CA GLN A 128 -27.57 -6.95 -6.19
C GLN A 128 -28.47 -6.97 -4.95
N GLY A 129 -27.90 -7.15 -3.76
CA GLY A 129 -28.61 -7.04 -2.48
C GLY A 129 -28.89 -5.60 -2.02
N GLY A 130 -28.57 -4.58 -2.84
CA GLY A 130 -28.78 -3.17 -2.52
C GLY A 130 -27.79 -2.59 -1.52
N ASN A 131 -26.72 -3.31 -1.17
CA ASN A 131 -25.67 -2.84 -0.30
C ASN A 131 -24.55 -2.16 -1.10
N ALA A 132 -23.91 -1.15 -0.51
CA ALA A 132 -22.76 -0.52 -1.12
C ALA A 132 -21.62 -1.54 -1.30
N ARG A 133 -20.95 -1.50 -2.46
CA ARG A 133 -19.71 -2.25 -2.69
C ARG A 133 -18.64 -1.80 -1.69
N ILE A 134 -17.82 -2.70 -1.22
CA ILE A 134 -16.58 -2.34 -0.50
C ILE A 134 -15.62 -1.66 -1.48
N GLY A 135 -15.68 -2.05 -2.76
CA GLY A 135 -14.83 -1.53 -3.81
C GLY A 135 -13.50 -2.26 -3.90
N THR A 136 -13.52 -3.58 -3.67
CA THR A 136 -12.33 -4.44 -3.79
C THR A 136 -11.72 -4.37 -5.18
N THR A 137 -10.49 -4.86 -5.32
CA THR A 137 -9.81 -4.92 -6.62
C THR A 137 -10.18 -6.17 -7.43
N GLY A 138 -11.01 -7.08 -6.89
CA GLY A 138 -11.39 -8.34 -7.52
C GLY A 138 -10.20 -9.31 -7.72
N ARG A 139 -9.16 -9.20 -6.88
CA ARG A 139 -7.89 -9.95 -7.03
C ARG A 139 -7.72 -11.09 -6.04
N GLY A 140 -8.75 -11.39 -5.25
CA GLY A 140 -8.71 -12.46 -4.26
C GLY A 140 -7.90 -12.15 -3.00
N ILE A 141 -7.54 -10.90 -2.76
CA ILE A 141 -6.73 -10.49 -1.61
C ILE A 141 -7.46 -10.81 -0.30
N GLY A 142 -8.71 -10.34 -0.16
CA GLY A 142 -9.53 -10.55 1.04
C GLY A 142 -9.72 -12.02 1.37
N PRO A 143 -10.24 -12.83 0.45
CA PRO A 143 -10.41 -14.28 0.67
C PRO A 143 -9.11 -15.03 1.02
N ALA A 144 -7.96 -14.62 0.45
CA ALA A 144 -6.68 -15.22 0.80
C ALA A 144 -6.23 -14.88 2.24
N TYR A 145 -6.45 -13.63 2.71
CA TYR A 145 -6.24 -13.27 4.12
C TYR A 145 -7.22 -13.97 5.06
N GLU A 146 -8.50 -14.15 4.66
CA GLU A 146 -9.48 -14.92 5.40
C GLU A 146 -8.99 -16.35 5.64
N ASP A 147 -8.51 -17.02 4.59
CA ASP A 147 -7.98 -18.38 4.69
C ASP A 147 -6.71 -18.44 5.56
N LYS A 148 -5.85 -17.44 5.48
CA LYS A 148 -4.67 -17.31 6.35
C LYS A 148 -5.07 -17.30 7.83
N ILE A 149 -6.02 -16.44 8.20
CA ILE A 149 -6.46 -16.28 9.60
C ILE A 149 -7.27 -17.50 10.07
N ALA A 150 -8.05 -18.11 9.18
CA ALA A 150 -8.74 -19.37 9.43
C ALA A 150 -7.79 -20.58 9.51
N ARG A 151 -6.49 -20.41 9.28
CA ARG A 151 -5.44 -21.44 9.34
C ARG A 151 -5.59 -22.58 8.36
N ARG A 152 -6.22 -22.32 7.20
CA ARG A 152 -6.43 -23.28 6.10
C ARG A 152 -5.69 -22.90 4.82
N ALA A 153 -5.05 -21.71 4.76
CA ALA A 153 -4.34 -21.27 3.58
C ALA A 153 -3.25 -22.25 3.13
N LEU A 154 -3.16 -22.47 1.83
CA LEU A 154 -1.98 -23.05 1.21
C LEU A 154 -0.87 -21.99 1.18
N ARG A 155 0.35 -22.40 1.53
CA ARG A 155 1.53 -21.50 1.58
C ARG A 155 2.56 -21.91 0.54
N VAL A 156 3.48 -21.02 0.26
CA VAL A 156 4.62 -21.28 -0.65
C VAL A 156 5.36 -22.57 -0.27
N GLN A 157 5.59 -22.83 1.01
CA GLN A 157 6.24 -24.07 1.48
C GLN A 157 5.47 -25.35 1.11
N ASP A 158 4.13 -25.30 1.02
CA ASP A 158 3.31 -26.46 0.69
C ASP A 158 3.60 -26.99 -0.72
N LEU A 159 4.02 -26.10 -1.64
CA LEU A 159 4.42 -26.45 -3.00
C LEU A 159 5.60 -27.44 -3.08
N LYS A 160 6.38 -27.58 -2.01
CA LYS A 160 7.47 -28.57 -1.90
C LYS A 160 6.96 -30.02 -1.76
N TYR A 161 5.69 -30.18 -1.40
CA TYR A 161 5.08 -31.47 -1.06
C TYR A 161 3.80 -31.71 -1.87
N PRO A 162 3.90 -32.11 -3.15
CA PRO A 162 2.76 -32.20 -4.08
C PRO A 162 1.57 -33.00 -3.56
N GLU A 163 1.80 -34.14 -2.92
CA GLU A 163 0.71 -34.99 -2.39
C GLU A 163 -0.03 -34.30 -1.23
N ARG A 164 0.70 -33.62 -0.33
CA ARG A 164 0.10 -32.86 0.76
C ARG A 164 -0.61 -31.62 0.27
N PHE A 165 -0.02 -30.96 -0.73
CA PHE A 165 -0.65 -29.82 -1.40
C PHE A 165 -1.96 -30.25 -2.03
N ALA A 166 -1.98 -31.37 -2.78
CA ALA A 166 -3.19 -31.91 -3.42
C ALA A 166 -4.29 -32.22 -2.41
N ALA A 167 -3.96 -32.86 -1.28
CA ALA A 167 -4.95 -33.16 -0.23
C ALA A 167 -5.58 -31.87 0.34
N LYS A 168 -4.76 -30.90 0.76
CA LYS A 168 -5.23 -29.61 1.26
C LYS A 168 -6.03 -28.82 0.23
N LEU A 169 -5.63 -28.87 -1.06
CA LEU A 169 -6.33 -28.21 -2.14
C LEU A 169 -7.73 -28.78 -2.34
N ARG A 170 -7.92 -30.11 -2.25
CA ARG A 170 -9.24 -30.74 -2.33
C ARG A 170 -10.17 -30.25 -1.23
N ASP A 171 -9.69 -30.25 0.03
CA ASP A 171 -10.46 -29.77 1.17
C ASP A 171 -10.88 -28.29 1.00
N LEU A 172 -9.98 -27.44 0.47
CA LEU A 172 -10.29 -26.04 0.19
C LEU A 172 -11.28 -25.87 -0.95
N LEU A 173 -11.15 -26.65 -2.02
CA LEU A 173 -12.06 -26.58 -3.15
C LEU A 173 -13.46 -27.05 -2.79
N ASP A 174 -13.59 -28.10 -1.95
CA ASP A 174 -14.89 -28.53 -1.46
C ASP A 174 -15.59 -27.40 -0.68
N LEU A 175 -14.87 -26.73 0.23
CA LEU A 175 -15.39 -25.60 0.98
C LEU A 175 -15.75 -24.42 0.06
N HIS A 176 -14.80 -23.96 -0.75
CA HIS A 176 -14.97 -22.74 -1.52
C HIS A 176 -15.94 -22.90 -2.68
N ASN A 177 -16.00 -24.05 -3.32
CA ASN A 177 -17.01 -24.35 -4.34
C ASN A 177 -18.43 -24.42 -3.74
N HIS A 178 -18.57 -24.90 -2.48
CA HIS A 178 -19.85 -24.84 -1.78
C HIS A 178 -20.29 -23.40 -1.52
N VAL A 179 -19.38 -22.57 -0.99
CA VAL A 179 -19.66 -21.15 -0.75
C VAL A 179 -19.94 -20.40 -2.05
N LEU A 180 -19.18 -20.69 -3.11
CA LEU A 180 -19.35 -20.06 -4.41
C LEU A 180 -20.72 -20.38 -5.03
N ALA A 181 -21.19 -21.62 -4.90
CA ALA A 181 -22.50 -22.02 -5.37
C ALA A 181 -23.63 -21.20 -4.72
N THR A 182 -23.54 -20.88 -3.42
CA THR A 182 -24.55 -20.04 -2.75
C THR A 182 -24.62 -18.60 -3.30
N TYR A 183 -23.48 -18.05 -3.71
CA TYR A 183 -23.46 -16.73 -4.37
C TYR A 183 -24.00 -16.79 -5.79
N LEU A 184 -23.71 -17.86 -6.54
CA LEU A 184 -24.23 -18.06 -7.91
C LEU A 184 -25.74 -18.27 -7.96
N GLU A 185 -26.34 -18.87 -6.93
CA GLU A 185 -27.79 -18.97 -6.77
C GLU A 185 -28.46 -17.62 -6.49
N SER A 186 -27.76 -16.72 -5.77
CA SER A 186 -28.30 -15.44 -5.32
C SER A 186 -27.96 -14.26 -6.24
N ALA A 187 -26.93 -14.36 -7.08
CA ALA A 187 -26.45 -13.27 -7.91
C ALA A 187 -26.04 -13.78 -9.31
N ARG A 188 -26.46 -13.03 -10.35
CA ARG A 188 -25.98 -13.28 -11.72
C ARG A 188 -24.80 -12.37 -12.00
N PHE A 189 -23.63 -12.97 -12.26
CA PHE A 189 -22.42 -12.25 -12.65
C PHE A 189 -21.51 -13.15 -13.49
N GLU A 190 -20.61 -12.53 -14.24
CA GLU A 190 -19.59 -13.21 -15.03
C GLU A 190 -18.23 -13.10 -14.34
N PHE A 191 -17.50 -14.19 -14.28
CA PHE A 191 -16.18 -14.24 -13.63
C PHE A 191 -15.08 -13.55 -14.43
N GLY A 192 -15.30 -13.36 -15.74
CA GLY A 192 -14.32 -12.82 -16.66
C GLY A 192 -13.24 -13.83 -17.10
N ALA A 193 -12.60 -13.52 -18.23
CA ALA A 193 -11.67 -14.42 -18.92
C ALA A 193 -10.48 -14.95 -18.09
N VAL A 194 -10.11 -14.25 -17.01
CA VAL A 194 -9.02 -14.68 -16.13
C VAL A 194 -9.32 -15.98 -15.41
N LEU A 195 -10.61 -16.29 -15.17
CA LEU A 195 -11.05 -17.49 -14.46
C LEU A 195 -11.53 -18.61 -15.39
N ASP A 196 -11.74 -18.32 -16.68
CA ASP A 196 -12.22 -19.30 -17.65
C ASP A 196 -11.44 -20.63 -17.66
N PRO A 197 -10.08 -20.63 -17.54
CA PRO A 197 -9.30 -21.86 -17.52
C PRO A 197 -9.56 -22.76 -16.31
N TYR A 198 -10.13 -22.21 -15.24
CA TYR A 198 -10.29 -22.90 -13.96
C TYR A 198 -11.74 -23.26 -13.64
N LEU A 199 -12.70 -22.74 -14.39
CA LEU A 199 -14.13 -22.88 -14.08
C LEU A 199 -14.83 -23.80 -15.05
N VAL A 200 -15.59 -24.76 -14.51
CA VAL A 200 -16.58 -25.56 -15.25
C VAL A 200 -17.88 -25.49 -14.45
N ASP A 201 -18.97 -25.07 -15.09
CA ASP A 201 -20.30 -24.94 -14.48
C ASP A 201 -20.27 -24.15 -13.15
N GLY A 202 -19.49 -23.07 -13.09
CA GLY A 202 -19.36 -22.22 -11.91
C GLY A 202 -18.52 -22.83 -10.77
N ARG A 203 -17.87 -23.97 -10.98
CA ARG A 203 -17.03 -24.65 -9.99
C ARG A 203 -15.56 -24.60 -10.41
N VAL A 204 -14.70 -24.22 -9.48
CA VAL A 204 -13.26 -24.24 -9.68
C VAL A 204 -12.76 -25.69 -9.70
N GLN A 205 -12.02 -26.04 -10.74
CA GLN A 205 -11.56 -27.38 -11.02
C GLN A 205 -10.21 -27.68 -10.38
N PHE A 206 -10.11 -28.86 -9.75
CA PHE A 206 -8.89 -29.27 -9.04
C PHE A 206 -7.67 -29.35 -9.97
N ASP A 207 -7.81 -30.07 -11.09
CA ASP A 207 -6.66 -30.37 -11.97
C ASP A 207 -6.06 -29.09 -12.55
N ALA A 208 -6.89 -28.14 -12.99
CA ALA A 208 -6.43 -26.87 -13.52
C ALA A 208 -5.62 -26.05 -12.49
N VAL A 209 -6.10 -26.00 -11.24
CA VAL A 209 -5.40 -25.29 -10.16
C VAL A 209 -4.14 -26.00 -9.71
N PHE A 210 -4.20 -27.34 -9.60
CA PHE A 210 -3.07 -28.15 -9.18
C PHE A 210 -1.92 -28.12 -10.19
N ASP A 211 -2.22 -28.34 -11.46
CA ASP A 211 -1.21 -28.36 -12.53
C ASP A 211 -0.50 -27.00 -12.66
N GLU A 212 -1.27 -25.90 -12.57
CA GLU A 212 -0.66 -24.57 -12.56
C GLU A 212 0.23 -24.36 -11.32
N ALA A 213 -0.25 -24.71 -10.13
CA ALA A 213 0.51 -24.58 -8.90
C ALA A 213 1.83 -25.36 -8.96
N MET A 214 1.81 -26.58 -9.53
CA MET A 214 3.03 -27.40 -9.67
C MET A 214 4.00 -26.83 -10.70
N ARG A 215 3.52 -26.26 -11.81
CA ARG A 215 4.40 -25.53 -12.76
C ARG A 215 5.07 -24.32 -12.07
N HIS A 216 4.30 -23.57 -11.29
CA HIS A 216 4.86 -22.43 -10.55
C HIS A 216 5.81 -22.87 -9.44
N ALA A 217 5.60 -24.03 -8.82
CA ALA A 217 6.50 -24.56 -7.79
C ALA A 217 7.94 -24.70 -8.29
N GLU A 218 8.14 -25.24 -9.49
CA GLU A 218 9.47 -25.41 -10.07
C GLU A 218 10.18 -24.06 -10.30
N LEU A 219 9.42 -23.06 -10.74
CA LEU A 219 9.97 -21.72 -10.99
C LEU A 219 10.25 -20.94 -9.69
N LEU A 220 9.49 -21.21 -8.60
CA LEU A 220 9.67 -20.57 -7.32
C LEU A 220 10.82 -21.14 -6.50
N LYS A 221 11.15 -22.42 -6.65
CA LYS A 221 12.16 -23.13 -5.83
C LYS A 221 13.46 -22.34 -5.62
N PRO A 222 14.08 -21.72 -6.65
CA PRO A 222 15.32 -20.97 -6.46
C PRO A 222 15.19 -19.69 -5.62
N MET A 223 13.95 -19.16 -5.49
CA MET A 223 13.67 -17.91 -4.79
C MET A 223 13.06 -18.15 -3.40
N MET A 224 12.59 -19.37 -3.08
CA MET A 224 12.06 -19.71 -1.78
C MET A 224 13.14 -19.59 -0.70
N ALA A 225 12.83 -18.93 0.42
CA ALA A 225 13.78 -18.68 1.49
C ALA A 225 13.13 -18.56 2.86
N ASP A 226 13.91 -18.83 3.89
CA ASP A 226 13.64 -18.34 5.24
C ASP A 226 14.02 -16.85 5.32
N VAL A 227 13.07 -16.00 4.86
CA VAL A 227 13.27 -14.55 4.80
C VAL A 227 13.54 -13.97 6.19
N SER A 228 12.89 -14.47 7.24
CA SER A 228 13.15 -14.04 8.62
C SER A 228 14.63 -14.20 8.99
N ARG A 229 15.20 -15.37 8.73
CA ARG A 229 16.60 -15.65 8.98
C ARG A 229 17.53 -14.76 8.15
N GLU A 230 17.30 -14.66 6.83
CA GLU A 230 18.14 -13.83 5.95
C GLU A 230 18.17 -12.36 6.35
N LEU A 231 17.01 -11.78 6.76
CA LEU A 231 16.93 -10.40 7.21
C LEU A 231 17.69 -10.16 8.52
N ASN A 232 17.56 -11.08 9.50
CA ASN A 232 18.29 -10.99 10.76
C ASN A 232 19.80 -11.12 10.55
N GLU A 233 20.26 -12.04 9.69
CA GLU A 233 21.66 -12.20 9.34
C GLU A 233 22.22 -10.98 8.60
N ALA A 234 21.45 -10.40 7.66
CA ALA A 234 21.86 -9.20 6.93
C ALA A 234 22.02 -8.00 7.88
N HIS A 235 21.04 -7.78 8.76
CA HIS A 235 21.10 -6.71 9.77
C HIS A 235 22.28 -6.88 10.73
N ALA A 236 22.52 -8.10 11.21
CA ALA A 236 23.64 -8.41 12.10
C ALA A 236 25.01 -8.12 11.44
N LYS A 237 25.08 -8.20 10.11
CA LYS A 237 26.28 -7.84 9.30
C LYS A 237 26.37 -6.35 8.97
N GLY A 238 25.46 -5.52 9.50
CA GLY A 238 25.46 -4.07 9.30
C GLY A 238 24.66 -3.58 8.08
N ALA A 239 23.87 -4.44 7.44
CA ALA A 239 23.03 -4.01 6.31
C ALA A 239 21.89 -3.12 6.76
N ASN A 240 21.64 -2.04 6.01
CA ASN A 240 20.45 -1.23 6.09
C ASN A 240 19.30 -1.90 5.33
N LEU A 241 18.16 -2.06 5.98
CA LEU A 241 16.96 -2.62 5.36
C LEU A 241 15.87 -1.54 5.23
N LEU A 242 15.15 -1.58 4.11
CA LEU A 242 14.01 -0.74 3.83
C LEU A 242 12.75 -1.61 3.83
N PHE A 243 11.83 -1.37 4.76
CA PHE A 243 10.53 -2.03 4.79
C PHE A 243 9.52 -1.18 4.04
N GLU A 244 9.09 -1.67 2.89
CA GLU A 244 8.20 -0.98 1.96
C GLU A 244 6.75 -1.38 2.21
N GLY A 245 5.97 -0.46 2.80
CA GLY A 245 4.53 -0.63 2.99
C GLY A 245 3.73 -0.37 1.71
N ALA A 246 2.61 -1.04 1.59
CA ALA A 246 1.61 -0.79 0.56
C ALA A 246 0.34 -0.18 1.18
N GLN A 247 -0.56 0.36 0.36
CA GLN A 247 -1.76 1.08 0.80
C GLN A 247 -1.44 2.26 1.73
N GLY A 248 -2.27 2.53 2.72
CA GLY A 248 -2.08 3.59 3.71
C GLY A 248 -2.76 3.23 5.03
N THR A 249 -2.43 3.96 6.09
CA THR A 249 -2.88 3.69 7.46
C THR A 249 -4.40 3.63 7.58
N LEU A 250 -5.14 4.48 6.85
CA LEU A 250 -6.60 4.49 6.90
C LEU A 250 -7.26 3.38 6.08
N LEU A 251 -6.47 2.58 5.39
CA LEU A 251 -6.88 1.32 4.76
C LEU A 251 -6.47 0.09 5.59
N ASP A 252 -5.86 0.26 6.75
CA ASP A 252 -5.52 -0.83 7.67
C ASP A 252 -6.78 -1.53 8.18
N VAL A 253 -6.77 -2.85 8.25
CA VAL A 253 -7.94 -3.65 8.64
C VAL A 253 -8.42 -3.37 10.06
N ASP A 254 -7.52 -2.99 10.97
CA ASP A 254 -7.82 -2.72 12.38
C ASP A 254 -7.96 -1.22 12.68
N HIS A 255 -7.14 -0.39 12.05
CA HIS A 255 -6.99 1.03 12.38
C HIS A 255 -7.57 1.98 11.31
N GLY A 256 -8.02 1.43 10.19
CA GLY A 256 -8.59 2.20 9.08
C GLY A 256 -10.09 2.48 9.22
N THR A 257 -10.66 3.00 8.13
CA THR A 257 -12.10 3.33 8.02
C THR A 257 -12.93 2.08 7.72
N TYR A 258 -12.89 1.08 8.61
CA TYR A 258 -13.62 -0.18 8.48
C TYR A 258 -15.13 0.07 8.27
N PRO A 259 -15.82 -0.63 7.33
CA PRO A 259 -15.33 -1.76 6.53
C PRO A 259 -14.65 -1.39 5.21
N TYR A 260 -14.46 -0.11 4.89
CA TYR A 260 -13.85 0.38 3.65
C TYR A 260 -12.32 0.39 3.76
N VAL A 261 -11.73 -0.78 3.90
CA VAL A 261 -10.31 -1.03 4.16
C VAL A 261 -9.78 -2.17 3.30
N THR A 262 -8.46 -2.37 3.28
CA THR A 262 -7.85 -3.61 2.77
C THR A 262 -7.86 -4.68 3.87
N SER A 263 -7.69 -5.94 3.49
CA SER A 263 -7.69 -7.06 4.45
C SER A 263 -6.33 -7.30 5.12
N SER A 264 -5.43 -6.33 5.08
CA SER A 264 -4.11 -6.43 5.71
C SER A 264 -3.85 -5.29 6.68
N ASN A 265 -2.93 -5.51 7.63
CA ASN A 265 -2.40 -4.44 8.45
C ASN A 265 -1.37 -3.62 7.67
N CYS A 266 -1.64 -2.32 7.50
CA CYS A 266 -0.82 -1.37 6.76
C CYS A 266 0.08 -0.53 7.68
N VAL A 267 -0.12 -0.59 9.00
CA VAL A 267 0.65 0.16 9.99
C VAL A 267 2.07 -0.38 10.15
N ALA A 268 2.98 0.49 10.59
CA ALA A 268 4.41 0.19 10.70
C ALA A 268 4.73 -1.04 11.58
N GLY A 269 3.96 -1.28 12.64
CA GLY A 269 4.13 -2.44 13.51
C GLY A 269 4.05 -3.78 12.77
N ASN A 270 3.26 -3.85 11.69
CA ASN A 270 3.16 -5.05 10.87
C ASN A 270 4.41 -5.33 10.01
N ALA A 271 5.31 -4.38 9.84
CA ALA A 271 6.59 -4.64 9.18
C ALA A 271 7.40 -5.71 9.94
N ALA A 272 7.34 -5.70 11.26
CA ALA A 272 7.97 -6.74 12.07
C ALA A 272 7.32 -8.11 11.87
N ALA A 273 6.01 -8.22 12.09
CA ALA A 273 5.27 -9.48 11.96
C ALA A 273 5.25 -10.02 10.52
N GLY A 274 5.04 -9.13 9.52
CA GLY A 274 4.92 -9.49 8.12
C GLY A 274 6.23 -9.83 7.42
N ALA A 275 7.37 -9.44 8.00
CA ALA A 275 8.71 -9.80 7.51
C ALA A 275 9.40 -10.88 8.39
N GLY A 276 8.86 -11.15 9.59
CA GLY A 276 9.44 -12.11 10.53
C GLY A 276 10.68 -11.58 11.24
N VAL A 277 10.68 -10.29 11.60
CA VAL A 277 11.75 -9.66 12.39
C VAL A 277 11.21 -9.14 13.71
N GLY A 278 12.08 -8.92 14.69
CA GLY A 278 11.67 -8.33 15.98
C GLY A 278 11.32 -6.83 15.83
N PRO A 279 10.38 -6.29 16.62
CA PRO A 279 9.99 -4.89 16.54
C PRO A 279 11.15 -3.92 16.81
N GLY A 280 12.15 -4.33 17.60
CA GLY A 280 13.37 -3.55 17.84
C GLY A 280 14.26 -3.36 16.59
N MET A 281 13.94 -3.99 15.46
CA MET A 281 14.59 -3.73 14.18
C MET A 281 13.96 -2.58 13.38
N LEU A 282 12.86 -2.01 13.83
CA LEU A 282 12.18 -0.89 13.18
C LEU A 282 12.71 0.43 13.75
N HIS A 283 13.89 0.88 13.29
CA HIS A 283 14.62 2.01 13.91
C HIS A 283 14.06 3.38 13.54
N TYR A 284 13.46 3.50 12.36
CA TYR A 284 12.91 4.76 11.87
C TYR A 284 11.64 4.49 11.05
N VAL A 285 10.56 5.18 11.36
CA VAL A 285 9.30 5.08 10.63
C VAL A 285 9.03 6.39 9.90
N LEU A 286 9.08 6.34 8.57
CA LEU A 286 8.79 7.47 7.69
C LEU A 286 7.34 7.41 7.23
N GLY A 287 6.55 8.41 7.63
CA GLY A 287 5.17 8.59 7.14
C GLY A 287 5.15 9.36 5.82
N ILE A 288 4.70 8.74 4.75
CA ILE A 288 4.47 9.44 3.48
C ILE A 288 3.06 10.01 3.49
N THR A 289 2.98 11.31 3.31
CA THR A 289 1.75 12.09 3.47
C THR A 289 1.62 13.02 2.27
N LYS A 290 0.49 12.98 1.57
CA LYS A 290 0.20 13.93 0.51
C LYS A 290 -0.17 15.28 1.10
N ALA A 291 0.23 16.39 0.49
CA ALA A 291 -0.07 17.76 0.95
C ALA A 291 -1.58 18.11 0.95
N TYR A 292 -2.42 17.19 0.51
CA TYR A 292 -3.89 17.19 0.56
C TYR A 292 -4.37 15.75 0.71
N CYS A 293 -5.67 15.52 0.89
CA CYS A 293 -6.18 14.17 1.02
C CYS A 293 -6.76 13.66 -0.30
N THR A 294 -6.58 12.36 -0.56
CA THR A 294 -7.28 11.66 -1.65
C THR A 294 -7.76 10.30 -1.20
N ARG A 295 -8.89 9.84 -1.78
CA ARG A 295 -9.44 8.52 -1.50
C ARG A 295 -9.99 7.87 -2.77
N VAL A 296 -9.76 6.57 -2.94
CA VAL A 296 -10.38 5.74 -3.97
C VAL A 296 -11.53 4.94 -3.35
N GLY A 297 -12.66 4.85 -4.06
CA GLY A 297 -13.79 4.03 -3.63
C GLY A 297 -14.67 4.68 -2.56
N GLY A 298 -15.50 3.85 -1.94
CA GLY A 298 -16.50 4.26 -0.96
C GLY A 298 -15.93 4.58 0.42
N GLY A 299 -16.85 4.95 1.33
CA GLY A 299 -16.57 5.25 2.72
C GLY A 299 -16.36 6.74 3.03
N PRO A 300 -16.31 7.09 4.33
CA PRO A 300 -16.31 8.47 4.80
C PRO A 300 -15.03 9.21 4.43
N PHE A 301 -15.19 10.49 4.10
CA PHE A 301 -14.10 11.41 3.78
C PHE A 301 -14.45 12.81 4.29
N PRO A 302 -14.20 13.13 5.55
CA PRO A 302 -14.70 14.37 6.19
C PRO A 302 -14.28 15.65 5.47
N THR A 303 -13.07 15.69 4.91
CA THR A 303 -12.53 16.88 4.23
C THR A 303 -12.72 16.87 2.71
N GLU A 304 -13.59 15.99 2.20
CA GLU A 304 -13.88 15.88 0.76
C GLU A 304 -14.39 17.21 0.17
N LEU A 305 -13.95 17.51 -1.03
CA LEU A 305 -14.33 18.68 -1.82
C LEU A 305 -15.05 18.25 -3.09
N ASP A 306 -15.72 19.19 -3.73
CA ASP A 306 -16.17 19.02 -5.11
C ASP A 306 -14.94 18.98 -6.02
N TRP A 307 -14.62 17.78 -6.51
CA TRP A 307 -13.45 17.52 -7.37
C TRP A 307 -13.83 17.30 -8.84
N GLU A 308 -15.12 17.45 -9.20
CA GLU A 308 -15.65 17.26 -10.54
C GLU A 308 -15.97 18.59 -11.23
N THR A 309 -16.40 19.61 -10.47
CA THR A 309 -16.77 20.92 -11.03
C THR A 309 -15.56 21.81 -11.29
N PRO A 310 -15.33 22.25 -12.54
CA PRO A 310 -14.25 23.16 -12.87
C PRO A 310 -14.27 24.46 -12.05
N GLY A 311 -13.09 24.89 -11.61
CA GLY A 311 -12.89 26.10 -10.82
C GLY A 311 -12.96 25.90 -9.29
N THR A 312 -13.31 24.70 -8.80
CA THR A 312 -13.24 24.37 -7.38
C THR A 312 -11.80 23.96 -6.99
N PRO A 313 -11.41 24.13 -5.72
CA PRO A 313 -10.11 23.62 -5.23
C PRO A 313 -9.97 22.11 -5.39
N GLY A 314 -11.02 21.33 -5.20
CA GLY A 314 -11.03 19.89 -5.40
C GLY A 314 -10.74 19.50 -6.85
N TYR A 315 -11.35 20.20 -7.81
CA TYR A 315 -11.09 20.01 -9.24
C TYR A 315 -9.64 20.37 -9.60
N HIS A 316 -9.12 21.46 -9.04
CA HIS A 316 -7.70 21.83 -9.21
C HIS A 316 -6.78 20.68 -8.75
N MET A 317 -6.98 20.18 -7.50
CA MET A 317 -6.20 19.06 -6.97
C MET A 317 -6.31 17.80 -7.83
N SER A 318 -7.52 17.47 -8.29
CA SER A 318 -7.79 16.30 -9.13
C SER A 318 -7.07 16.39 -10.49
N THR A 319 -7.11 17.56 -11.12
CA THR A 319 -6.60 17.79 -12.47
C THR A 319 -5.07 17.95 -12.45
N VAL A 320 -4.55 18.91 -11.65
CA VAL A 320 -3.11 19.18 -11.54
C VAL A 320 -2.38 17.99 -10.91
N GLY A 321 -2.99 17.38 -9.91
CA GLY A 321 -2.46 16.18 -9.26
C GLY A 321 -2.54 14.91 -10.10
N ALA A 322 -3.25 14.94 -11.26
CA ALA A 322 -3.52 13.78 -12.10
C ALA A 322 -4.07 12.59 -11.26
N GLU A 323 -5.09 12.87 -10.45
CA GLU A 323 -5.59 11.93 -9.44
C GLU A 323 -6.46 10.83 -10.06
N LYS A 324 -5.79 9.92 -10.79
CA LYS A 324 -6.36 8.69 -11.34
C LYS A 324 -5.52 7.50 -10.90
N GLY A 325 -6.20 6.41 -10.53
CA GLY A 325 -5.54 5.17 -10.15
C GLY A 325 -4.81 4.53 -11.32
N VAL A 326 -3.49 4.33 -11.20
CA VAL A 326 -2.65 3.74 -12.26
C VAL A 326 -3.13 2.33 -12.62
N THR A 327 -3.55 1.55 -11.65
CA THR A 327 -3.92 0.15 -11.83
C THR A 327 -5.38 -0.05 -12.21
N THR A 328 -6.29 0.79 -11.69
CA THR A 328 -7.74 0.62 -11.87
C THR A 328 -8.37 1.67 -12.78
N GLY A 329 -7.64 2.73 -13.14
CA GLY A 329 -8.17 3.87 -13.88
C GLY A 329 -9.23 4.69 -13.13
N ARG A 330 -9.59 4.31 -11.89
CA ARG A 330 -10.59 5.00 -11.09
C ARG A 330 -10.11 6.39 -10.70
N SER A 331 -11.00 7.39 -10.77
CA SER A 331 -10.73 8.72 -10.24
C SER A 331 -10.61 8.68 -8.72
N ARG A 332 -9.74 9.53 -8.18
CA ARG A 332 -9.60 9.73 -6.74
C ARG A 332 -10.40 10.94 -6.31
N ARG A 333 -11.23 10.78 -5.31
CA ARG A 333 -11.88 11.85 -4.57
C ARG A 333 -10.79 12.72 -3.92
N CYS A 334 -10.93 14.04 -3.96
CA CYS A 334 -9.95 14.98 -3.40
C CYS A 334 -10.55 15.78 -2.26
N GLY A 335 -9.72 16.17 -1.31
CA GLY A 335 -10.14 16.97 -0.15
C GLY A 335 -8.98 17.71 0.48
N TRP A 336 -9.30 18.67 1.36
CA TRP A 336 -8.30 19.41 2.12
C TRP A 336 -7.45 18.49 3.00
N PHE A 337 -6.28 18.97 3.36
CA PHE A 337 -5.38 18.26 4.28
C PHE A 337 -6.05 18.09 5.65
N ASP A 338 -6.01 16.87 6.18
CA ASP A 338 -6.61 16.50 7.44
C ASP A 338 -5.53 16.18 8.49
N ALA A 339 -5.21 17.18 9.30
CA ALA A 339 -4.19 17.05 10.33
C ALA A 339 -4.68 16.26 11.55
N ALA A 340 -5.99 16.29 11.84
CA ALA A 340 -6.58 15.48 12.90
C ALA A 340 -6.56 13.99 12.58
N LEU A 341 -6.77 13.64 11.32
CA LEU A 341 -6.54 12.30 10.78
C LEU A 341 -5.07 11.89 10.90
N LEU A 342 -4.16 12.80 10.54
CA LEU A 342 -2.72 12.50 10.59
C LEU A 342 -2.22 12.28 12.01
N LYS A 343 -2.80 12.94 13.04
CA LYS A 343 -2.53 12.61 14.45
C LYS A 343 -2.82 11.14 14.75
N ARG A 344 -3.95 10.61 14.30
CA ARG A 344 -4.27 9.18 14.46
C ARG A 344 -3.23 8.29 13.79
N SER A 345 -2.89 8.61 12.55
CA SER A 345 -1.86 7.87 11.79
C SER A 345 -0.50 7.94 12.48
N ALA A 346 -0.13 9.08 13.03
CA ALA A 346 1.13 9.26 13.76
C ALA A 346 1.20 8.35 15.01
N GLN A 347 0.11 8.29 15.78
CA GLN A 347 0.02 7.47 17.00
C GLN A 347 0.16 5.98 16.69
N VAL A 348 -0.62 5.46 15.74
CA VAL A 348 -0.64 4.01 15.47
C VAL A 348 0.63 3.50 14.77
N ASN A 349 1.35 4.39 14.09
CA ASN A 349 2.60 4.06 13.41
C ASN A 349 3.86 4.37 14.24
N GLY A 350 3.79 5.22 15.25
CA GLY A 350 4.98 5.73 15.94
C GLY A 350 5.93 6.46 14.99
N LEU A 351 5.41 7.44 14.23
CA LEU A 351 6.16 8.10 13.17
C LEU A 351 7.39 8.84 13.72
N SER A 352 8.55 8.61 13.09
CA SER A 352 9.80 9.32 13.37
C SER A 352 9.89 10.65 12.59
N GLY A 353 9.21 10.72 11.46
CA GLY A 353 9.16 11.93 10.63
C GLY A 353 8.20 11.74 9.45
N LEU A 354 7.86 12.85 8.81
CA LEU A 354 6.99 12.93 7.64
C LEU A 354 7.80 13.21 6.37
N CYS A 355 7.33 12.65 5.27
CA CYS A 355 7.62 13.13 3.94
C CYS A 355 6.34 13.68 3.32
N ILE A 356 6.28 14.98 3.10
CA ILE A 356 5.15 15.61 2.42
C ILE A 356 5.35 15.50 0.92
N THR A 357 4.36 14.95 0.21
CA THR A 357 4.39 14.76 -1.24
C THR A 357 3.38 15.65 -1.95
N LYS A 358 3.61 15.91 -3.23
CA LYS A 358 2.68 16.68 -4.08
C LYS A 358 2.37 18.09 -3.55
N LEU A 359 3.36 18.75 -2.93
CA LEU A 359 3.22 20.15 -2.52
C LEU A 359 2.96 21.06 -3.70
N ASP A 360 3.59 20.78 -4.83
CA ASP A 360 3.47 21.44 -6.13
C ASP A 360 2.04 21.46 -6.69
N VAL A 361 1.21 20.52 -6.30
CA VAL A 361 -0.20 20.48 -6.74
C VAL A 361 -1.03 21.62 -6.13
N LEU A 362 -0.60 22.17 -5.01
CA LEU A 362 -1.28 23.30 -4.35
C LEU A 362 -0.87 24.66 -4.92
N ASP A 363 0.12 24.71 -5.83
CA ASP A 363 0.53 25.93 -6.51
C ASP A 363 -0.66 26.59 -7.24
N GLY A 364 -0.82 27.91 -7.10
CA GLY A 364 -1.90 28.67 -7.72
C GLY A 364 -3.19 28.77 -6.90
N LEU A 365 -3.31 28.07 -5.79
CA LEU A 365 -4.42 28.26 -4.85
C LEU A 365 -4.10 29.48 -3.95
N SER A 366 -5.03 30.44 -3.89
CA SER A 366 -4.87 31.64 -3.07
C SER A 366 -5.14 31.42 -1.57
N GLU A 367 -5.85 30.35 -1.26
CA GLU A 367 -6.26 29.99 0.10
C GLU A 367 -6.28 28.47 0.26
N LEU A 368 -5.84 27.97 1.41
CA LEU A 368 -5.83 26.56 1.78
C LEU A 368 -6.57 26.39 3.10
N SER A 369 -7.31 25.28 3.26
CA SER A 369 -7.93 24.92 4.52
C SER A 369 -7.28 23.69 5.13
N LEU A 370 -6.85 23.80 6.38
CA LEU A 370 -6.25 22.73 7.16
C LEU A 370 -7.26 22.23 8.19
N CYS A 371 -7.69 20.97 8.12
CA CYS A 371 -8.58 20.40 9.13
C CYS A 371 -7.78 20.09 10.39
N THR A 372 -8.12 20.76 11.49
CA THR A 372 -7.44 20.63 12.79
C THR A 372 -8.22 19.82 13.81
N GLY A 373 -9.47 19.49 13.51
CA GLY A 373 -10.38 18.73 14.36
C GLY A 373 -11.74 18.55 13.71
N TYR A 374 -12.68 18.00 14.46
CA TYR A 374 -14.04 17.74 14.01
C TYR A 374 -15.07 18.17 15.06
N ASP A 375 -16.24 18.59 14.58
CA ASP A 375 -17.48 18.62 15.36
C ASP A 375 -18.27 17.35 15.02
N MET A 376 -18.44 16.48 16.01
CA MET A 376 -19.25 15.28 15.91
C MET A 376 -20.46 15.46 16.84
N ASP A 377 -21.58 15.91 16.29
CA ASP A 377 -22.83 16.16 17.02
C ASP A 377 -22.69 17.06 18.27
N GLY A 378 -21.88 18.10 18.17
CA GLY A 378 -21.57 19.04 19.24
C GLY A 378 -20.39 18.64 20.14
N GLN A 379 -19.81 17.46 19.93
CA GLN A 379 -18.56 17.06 20.57
C GLN A 379 -17.36 17.44 19.71
N LEU A 380 -16.46 18.26 20.25
CA LEU A 380 -15.23 18.64 19.56
C LEU A 380 -14.18 17.54 19.72
N LEU A 381 -13.64 17.07 18.59
CA LEU A 381 -12.60 16.05 18.53
C LEU A 381 -11.35 16.66 17.86
N ASP A 382 -10.19 16.45 18.46
CA ASP A 382 -8.89 16.89 17.90
C ASP A 382 -8.14 15.76 17.17
N ILE A 383 -8.76 14.59 17.06
CA ILE A 383 -8.24 13.38 16.42
C ILE A 383 -9.38 12.63 15.73
N LEU A 384 -9.07 11.94 14.61
CA LEU A 384 -10.06 11.14 13.88
C LEU A 384 -10.63 10.02 14.79
N PRO A 385 -11.97 9.87 14.90
CA PRO A 385 -12.57 8.76 15.64
C PRO A 385 -12.33 7.41 14.94
N MET A 386 -12.76 6.32 15.58
CA MET A 386 -12.69 4.96 15.02
C MET A 386 -14.05 4.61 14.37
N GLY A 387 -13.96 3.83 13.28
CA GLY A 387 -15.14 3.32 12.58
C GLY A 387 -15.75 4.30 11.57
N ALA A 388 -16.33 3.76 10.49
CA ALA A 388 -16.88 4.57 9.41
C ALA A 388 -18.09 5.39 9.86
N GLU A 389 -18.92 4.83 10.71
CA GLU A 389 -20.18 5.45 11.18
C GLU A 389 -19.93 6.75 11.95
N ASP A 390 -18.93 6.76 12.85
CA ASP A 390 -18.57 7.98 13.58
C ASP A 390 -17.86 8.99 12.69
N ILE A 391 -17.01 8.51 11.76
CA ILE A 391 -16.31 9.38 10.82
C ILE A 391 -17.30 10.08 9.86
N GLU A 392 -18.38 9.41 9.44
CA GLU A 392 -19.45 10.01 8.61
C GLU A 392 -20.18 11.16 9.30
N ARG A 393 -20.22 11.16 10.64
CA ARG A 393 -20.83 12.23 11.45
C ARG A 393 -19.90 13.42 11.69
N CYS A 394 -18.62 13.26 11.40
CA CYS A 394 -17.62 14.29 11.61
C CYS A 394 -17.75 15.43 10.61
N LYS A 395 -17.95 16.64 11.12
CA LYS A 395 -17.85 17.88 10.36
C LYS A 395 -16.47 18.48 10.59
N PRO A 396 -15.66 18.70 9.55
CA PRO A 396 -14.30 19.19 9.73
C PRO A 396 -14.29 20.63 10.24
N ILE A 397 -13.38 20.90 11.17
CA ILE A 397 -13.07 22.24 11.66
C ILE A 397 -11.81 22.70 10.97
N TYR A 398 -11.94 23.76 10.18
CA TYR A 398 -10.86 24.27 9.36
C TYR A 398 -10.17 25.49 9.96
N GLU A 399 -8.87 25.51 9.82
CA GLU A 399 -8.04 26.70 9.89
C GLU A 399 -7.71 27.13 8.47
N VAL A 400 -8.08 28.37 8.11
CA VAL A 400 -7.82 28.93 6.80
C VAL A 400 -6.42 29.54 6.79
N MET A 401 -5.65 29.23 5.76
CA MET A 401 -4.27 29.68 5.58
C MET A 401 -4.11 30.35 4.22
N GLU A 402 -3.20 31.31 4.13
CA GLU A 402 -2.78 31.91 2.87
C GLU A 402 -2.15 30.83 1.97
N GLY A 403 -2.57 30.78 0.72
CA GLY A 403 -1.96 29.95 -0.31
C GLY A 403 -0.80 30.66 -1.00
N TRP A 404 -0.34 30.11 -2.13
CA TRP A 404 0.77 30.70 -2.89
C TRP A 404 0.56 30.55 -4.39
N THR A 405 1.01 31.56 -5.13
CA THR A 405 0.94 31.59 -6.61
C THR A 405 2.28 31.29 -7.27
N GLN A 406 3.37 31.33 -6.50
CA GLN A 406 4.71 31.00 -6.98
C GLN A 406 4.83 29.48 -7.13
N SER A 407 5.48 29.03 -8.21
CA SER A 407 5.68 27.58 -8.39
C SER A 407 6.67 27.01 -7.37
N THR A 408 6.28 25.88 -6.78
CA THR A 408 7.16 25.06 -5.92
C THR A 408 7.79 23.91 -6.70
N VAL A 409 7.40 23.69 -7.96
CA VAL A 409 7.91 22.62 -8.80
C VAL A 409 9.44 22.67 -8.91
N GLY A 410 10.10 21.58 -8.56
CA GLY A 410 11.56 21.45 -8.69
C GLY A 410 12.38 22.15 -7.60
N VAL A 411 11.75 22.75 -6.61
CA VAL A 411 12.47 23.34 -5.47
C VAL A 411 13.10 22.22 -4.63
N THR A 412 14.42 22.33 -4.40
CA THR A 412 15.22 21.34 -3.63
C THR A 412 15.78 21.89 -2.31
N GLN A 413 15.53 23.16 -2.01
CA GLN A 413 15.98 23.81 -0.77
C GLN A 413 14.78 24.41 -0.03
N TYR A 414 14.64 24.13 1.26
CA TYR A 414 13.49 24.54 2.07
C TYR A 414 13.28 26.08 2.06
N ASP A 415 14.38 26.85 2.17
CA ASP A 415 14.33 28.31 2.22
C ASP A 415 13.92 28.95 0.86
N ARG A 416 13.91 28.19 -0.21
CA ARG A 416 13.44 28.63 -1.54
C ARG A 416 11.94 28.43 -1.75
N LEU A 417 11.27 27.72 -0.85
CA LEU A 417 9.81 27.63 -0.88
C LEU A 417 9.17 29.00 -0.57
N PRO A 418 8.01 29.33 -1.17
CA PRO A 418 7.21 30.49 -0.78
C PRO A 418 6.96 30.52 0.73
N ILE A 419 6.88 31.72 1.31
CA ILE A 419 6.66 31.87 2.76
C ILE A 419 5.39 31.16 3.19
N ALA A 420 4.28 31.33 2.46
CA ALA A 420 3.01 30.67 2.76
C ALA A 420 3.13 29.13 2.73
N ALA A 421 3.88 28.57 1.76
CA ALA A 421 4.13 27.10 1.72
C ALA A 421 4.93 26.62 2.94
N ARG A 422 5.93 27.38 3.39
CA ARG A 422 6.69 27.06 4.62
C ARG A 422 5.81 27.13 5.87
N LEU A 423 4.96 28.16 5.97
CA LEU A 423 4.01 28.29 7.09
C LEU A 423 2.99 27.16 7.11
N TYR A 424 2.52 26.72 5.94
CA TYR A 424 1.64 25.56 5.80
C TYR A 424 2.32 24.27 6.33
N LEU A 425 3.57 24.00 5.93
CA LEU A 425 4.33 22.85 6.40
C LEU A 425 4.58 22.94 7.93
N GLN A 426 4.99 24.09 8.44
CA GLN A 426 5.20 24.31 9.88
C GLN A 426 3.90 24.11 10.67
N ARG A 427 2.77 24.52 10.12
CA ARG A 427 1.47 24.31 10.77
C ARG A 427 1.11 22.85 10.85
N ILE A 428 1.37 22.07 9.79
CA ILE A 428 1.21 20.61 9.79
C ILE A 428 2.06 19.99 10.91
N GLU A 429 3.34 20.33 11.01
CA GLU A 429 4.22 19.82 12.08
C GLU A 429 3.66 20.15 13.47
N HIS A 430 3.23 21.40 13.66
CA HIS A 430 2.73 21.87 14.94
C HIS A 430 1.45 21.12 15.37
N VAL A 431 0.49 20.93 14.44
CA VAL A 431 -0.79 20.25 14.75
C VAL A 431 -0.58 18.77 14.98
N THR A 432 0.28 18.13 14.21
CA THR A 432 0.48 16.68 14.26
C THR A 432 1.50 16.24 15.31
N GLY A 433 2.39 17.14 15.71
CA GLY A 433 3.51 16.84 16.62
C GLY A 433 4.60 15.98 15.98
N VAL A 434 4.60 15.81 14.65
CA VAL A 434 5.59 14.99 13.93
C VAL A 434 6.41 15.87 13.00
N PRO A 435 7.76 15.84 13.06
CA PRO A 435 8.61 16.68 12.22
C PRO A 435 8.54 16.27 10.76
N ILE A 436 8.57 17.25 9.86
CA ILE A 436 8.70 17.02 8.42
C ILE A 436 10.18 16.92 8.09
N HIS A 437 10.61 15.76 7.62
CA HIS A 437 12.01 15.51 7.29
C HIS A 437 12.28 15.56 5.79
N MET A 438 11.24 15.44 4.97
CA MET A 438 11.35 15.48 3.52
C MET A 438 10.13 16.18 2.90
N VAL A 439 10.34 16.88 1.77
CA VAL A 439 9.26 17.45 0.97
C VAL A 439 9.52 17.15 -0.51
N SER A 440 8.56 16.49 -1.16
CA SER A 440 8.61 16.22 -2.60
C SER A 440 7.84 17.31 -3.35
N THR A 441 8.50 17.96 -4.28
CA THR A 441 8.03 19.14 -5.03
C THR A 441 7.73 18.84 -6.51
N SER A 442 7.80 17.58 -6.94
CA SER A 442 7.34 17.10 -8.25
C SER A 442 7.43 15.57 -8.33
N PRO A 443 6.95 14.95 -9.41
CA PRO A 443 7.13 13.51 -9.64
C PRO A 443 8.59 13.06 -9.84
N ASP A 444 9.48 13.99 -10.24
CA ASP A 444 10.90 13.70 -10.46
C ASP A 444 11.59 13.36 -9.12
N ARG A 445 12.41 12.30 -9.13
CA ARG A 445 13.09 11.82 -7.91
C ARG A 445 14.05 12.86 -7.32
N ASP A 446 14.71 13.67 -8.17
CA ASP A 446 15.70 14.65 -7.73
C ASP A 446 15.05 15.91 -7.15
N HIS A 447 13.76 16.11 -7.39
CA HIS A 447 12.98 17.22 -6.86
C HIS A 447 12.45 16.90 -5.45
N THR A 448 13.36 16.73 -4.50
CA THR A 448 13.05 16.42 -3.10
C THR A 448 13.91 17.29 -2.18
N ILE A 449 13.26 18.05 -1.30
CA ILE A 449 13.91 18.76 -0.21
C ILE A 449 14.19 17.75 0.90
N MET A 450 15.45 17.64 1.32
CA MET A 450 15.89 16.76 2.39
C MET A 450 16.34 17.60 3.59
N MET A 451 15.60 17.53 4.68
CA MET A 451 15.98 18.19 5.95
C MET A 451 16.67 17.23 6.90
N ARG A 452 16.28 15.94 6.87
CA ARG A 452 16.91 14.89 7.65
C ARG A 452 16.86 13.55 6.90
N HIS A 453 17.99 12.87 6.85
CA HIS A 453 18.10 11.59 6.15
C HIS A 453 17.72 10.43 7.09
N PRO A 454 16.74 9.56 6.74
CA PRO A 454 16.24 8.49 7.63
C PRO A 454 17.28 7.47 8.09
N TYR A 455 18.30 7.21 7.29
CA TYR A 455 19.38 6.25 7.62
C TYR A 455 20.51 6.86 8.46
N LEU A 456 20.59 8.17 8.60
CA LEU A 456 21.60 8.80 9.45
C LEU A 456 21.11 8.85 10.89
N ALA A 457 22.02 8.54 11.82
CA ALA A 457 21.77 8.75 13.25
C ALA A 457 21.71 10.26 13.54
N ASP A 458 21.10 10.62 14.67
CA ASP A 458 21.08 11.98 15.20
C ASP A 458 22.47 12.44 15.59
#